data_318497c1ae3f11d393c99a750d50ec3b
#
_entry.id   318497c1ae3f11d393c99a750d50ec3b
#
_cell.length_a   1.000
_cell.length_b   1.000
_cell.length_c   1.000
_cell.angle_alpha   90.00
_cell.angle_beta   90.00
_cell.angle_gamma   90.00
#
_symmetry.space_group_name_H-M   'P 1'
#
loop_
_entity.id
_entity.type
_entity.pdbx_description
1 polymer ?
#
loop_
_entity_poly.entity_id
_entity_poly.type
_entity_poly.pdbx_seq_one_letter_code
_entity_poly.pdbx_strand_id
1 'polypeptide(L)'
;MISANEFAKSTVLMSTSLPGIAGIFIAVPYFRLRPRWLTVVSLGIISLFFFDAALKGFLRDYFGLRPNPTLVLHAIFNTNPDETNEFFLHNWRKLAEAGGILLFVGAWIFWFEKCMSFREARLPLNTLRRSGFASIGVLLTAFLALHFNPTMAKENPALFWPIRYMDYRNQLKQAQELRQTVARNMAQRSEWKVQYTGPANNTVVWIIGESTNRSNMSLYGYGRRTTPMLDALRNQLIVFQDVISSEPATMSSLMKMFTPADLVSPDAWNSKPDVLMLAEEAGYKTFWISNQVPNDGWLGLVSERADEKLFINKGAGRGENNFDGNLLPGLEAALANPASKKLIVVHLLGAHPTYDMRYPSSYAKFNDVDDAIAEQLSAAGRSIWIRQLRNEYDNAIAYNDFVVASMIKSTMASAPGAASLLFSADHGQEVGHTRDHAGQSVADPSGYEIPMLLWTRSFSGKSAVDKAILENRPYQTDHLEHTIMGLLKVESRYYSSSRDIMSDAFVSEDFSNGLRRINGRPYLPRTVTFNQPLAKAGS
;
A
#
# COMPACT_ATOMS: atom_id res chain seq x y z
N MET A 1 -5.60 -5.72 -19.36
CA MET A 1 -5.06 -6.30 -20.63
C MET A 1 -3.56 -6.51 -20.51
N ILE A 2 -3.08 -7.70 -20.78
CA ILE A 2 -1.63 -7.98 -20.86
C ILE A 2 -1.11 -7.20 -22.07
N SER A 3 -0.06 -6.37 -21.92
CA SER A 3 0.52 -5.71 -23.09
C SER A 3 1.04 -6.77 -24.08
N ALA A 4 0.98 -6.49 -25.37
CA ALA A 4 1.46 -7.41 -26.42
C ALA A 4 2.90 -7.91 -26.16
N ASN A 5 3.73 -7.07 -25.53
CA ASN A 5 5.11 -7.40 -25.18
C ASN A 5 5.21 -8.39 -24.00
N GLU A 6 4.33 -8.33 -23.01
CA GLU A 6 4.27 -9.29 -21.89
C GLU A 6 3.69 -10.62 -22.35
N PHE A 7 2.67 -10.57 -23.20
CA PHE A 7 2.12 -11.76 -23.83
C PHE A 7 3.18 -12.47 -24.68
N ALA A 8 3.93 -11.73 -25.51
CA ALA A 8 5.02 -12.28 -26.30
C ALA A 8 6.13 -12.91 -25.41
N LYS A 9 6.55 -12.24 -24.35
CA LYS A 9 7.54 -12.77 -23.40
C LYS A 9 7.05 -14.01 -22.66
N SER A 10 5.82 -13.98 -22.14
CA SER A 10 5.22 -15.14 -21.48
C SER A 10 5.03 -16.30 -22.46
N THR A 11 4.67 -16.03 -23.71
CA THR A 11 4.54 -17.04 -24.76
C THR A 11 5.89 -17.62 -25.15
N VAL A 12 6.95 -16.80 -25.25
CA VAL A 12 8.32 -17.27 -25.53
C VAL A 12 8.86 -18.10 -24.36
N LEU A 13 8.66 -17.66 -23.12
CA LEU A 13 9.07 -18.42 -21.93
C LEU A 13 8.29 -19.72 -21.79
N MET A 14 6.98 -19.69 -22.03
CA MET A 14 6.12 -20.86 -22.00
C MET A 14 6.44 -21.81 -23.17
N SER A 15 6.67 -21.30 -24.37
CA SER A 15 7.02 -22.11 -25.53
C SER A 15 8.43 -22.69 -25.47
N THR A 16 9.36 -22.08 -24.72
CA THR A 16 10.71 -22.64 -24.48
C THR A 16 10.76 -23.59 -23.29
N SER A 17 9.85 -23.46 -22.34
CA SER A 17 9.70 -24.43 -21.24
C SER A 17 8.85 -25.64 -21.65
N LEU A 18 7.80 -25.43 -22.47
CA LEU A 18 6.97 -26.47 -23.06
C LEU A 18 7.74 -27.44 -23.99
N PRO A 19 8.75 -27.05 -24.76
CA PRO A 19 9.49 -28.00 -25.57
C PRO A 19 10.40 -28.94 -24.80
N GLY A 20 10.92 -28.52 -23.66
CA GLY A 20 11.56 -29.45 -22.72
C GLY A 20 10.54 -30.55 -22.31
N ILE A 21 9.33 -30.12 -22.00
CA ILE A 21 8.20 -30.99 -21.68
C ILE A 21 7.73 -31.74 -22.91
N ALA A 22 7.55 -31.08 -24.06
CA ALA A 22 7.16 -31.70 -25.33
C ALA A 22 8.25 -32.64 -25.86
N GLY A 23 9.53 -32.34 -25.69
CA GLY A 23 10.64 -33.25 -25.99
C GLY A 23 10.60 -34.51 -25.14
N ILE A 24 10.28 -34.39 -23.86
CA ILE A 24 9.98 -35.52 -22.98
C ILE A 24 8.73 -36.26 -23.48
N PHE A 25 7.67 -35.57 -23.91
CA PHE A 25 6.46 -36.19 -24.50
C PHE A 25 6.73 -36.88 -25.85
N ILE A 26 7.63 -36.34 -26.67
CA ILE A 26 8.02 -36.94 -27.95
C ILE A 26 8.98 -38.12 -27.74
N ALA A 27 9.83 -38.08 -26.72
CA ALA A 27 10.76 -39.16 -26.39
C ALA A 27 10.08 -40.34 -25.65
N VAL A 28 9.01 -40.08 -24.93
CA VAL A 28 8.29 -41.07 -24.12
C VAL A 28 7.57 -42.17 -24.91
N PRO A 29 7.12 -42.03 -26.20
CA PRO A 29 6.62 -43.17 -26.95
C PRO A 29 7.64 -44.31 -27.11
N TYR A 30 8.93 -44.01 -26.89
CA TYR A 30 10.00 -45.03 -26.90
C TYR A 30 10.05 -45.88 -25.62
N PHE A 31 9.60 -45.33 -24.50
CA PHE A 31 9.48 -46.09 -23.27
C PHE A 31 8.02 -46.56 -23.19
N ARG A 32 7.70 -47.75 -23.65
CA ARG A 32 6.36 -48.38 -23.67
C ARG A 32 5.49 -48.20 -22.39
N LEU A 33 5.87 -47.33 -21.52
CA LEU A 33 5.22 -46.95 -20.28
C LEU A 33 5.14 -45.42 -20.26
N ARG A 34 3.98 -44.86 -20.67
CA ARG A 34 3.63 -43.47 -20.31
C ARG A 34 3.37 -43.43 -18.80
N PRO A 35 4.30 -42.99 -17.97
CA PRO A 35 3.99 -42.90 -16.58
C PRO A 35 3.02 -41.74 -16.38
N ARG A 36 1.87 -41.98 -15.76
CA ARG A 36 0.84 -40.98 -15.44
C ARG A 36 1.43 -39.76 -14.69
N TRP A 37 2.55 -39.94 -14.02
CA TRP A 37 3.24 -38.86 -13.34
C TRP A 37 3.75 -37.75 -14.29
N LEU A 38 4.10 -38.04 -15.54
CA LEU A 38 4.53 -37.04 -16.52
C LEU A 38 3.39 -36.08 -16.88
N THR A 39 2.18 -36.59 -17.04
CA THR A 39 0.98 -35.73 -17.24
C THR A 39 0.74 -34.86 -16.04
N VAL A 40 0.85 -35.39 -14.83
CA VAL A 40 0.69 -34.62 -13.58
C VAL A 40 1.75 -33.53 -13.48
N VAL A 41 3.01 -33.83 -13.75
CA VAL A 41 4.11 -32.86 -13.75
C VAL A 41 3.89 -31.79 -14.81
N SER A 42 3.48 -32.15 -16.02
CA SER A 42 3.22 -31.18 -17.09
C SER A 42 2.05 -30.24 -16.75
N LEU A 43 0.96 -30.80 -16.25
CA LEU A 43 -0.18 -30.00 -15.75
C LEU A 43 0.23 -29.08 -14.61
N GLY A 44 1.05 -29.56 -13.68
CA GLY A 44 1.59 -28.75 -12.59
C GLY A 44 2.42 -27.56 -13.08
N ILE A 45 3.30 -27.79 -14.05
CA ILE A 45 4.13 -26.73 -14.64
C ILE A 45 3.27 -25.71 -15.40
N ILE A 46 2.34 -26.17 -16.23
CA ILE A 46 1.43 -25.28 -16.98
C ILE A 46 0.58 -24.45 -16.01
N SER A 47 0.04 -25.08 -14.97
CA SER A 47 -0.72 -24.39 -13.92
C SER A 47 0.12 -23.34 -13.21
N LEU A 48 1.39 -23.63 -12.90
CA LEU A 48 2.32 -22.69 -12.28
C LEU A 48 2.58 -21.47 -13.16
N PHE A 49 2.83 -21.67 -14.46
CA PHE A 49 3.02 -20.57 -15.43
C PHE A 49 1.76 -19.73 -15.59
N PHE A 50 0.61 -20.38 -15.65
CA PHE A 50 -0.66 -19.68 -15.74
C PHE A 50 -0.96 -18.86 -14.49
N PHE A 51 -0.75 -19.45 -13.31
CA PHE A 51 -0.91 -18.77 -12.04
C PHE A 51 0.01 -17.54 -11.93
N ASP A 52 1.29 -17.69 -12.28
CA ASP A 52 2.26 -16.57 -12.26
C ASP A 52 1.85 -15.46 -13.24
N ALA A 53 1.39 -15.82 -14.45
CA ALA A 53 0.92 -14.85 -15.44
C ALA A 53 -0.35 -14.12 -14.99
N ALA A 54 -1.31 -14.84 -14.42
CA ALA A 54 -2.55 -14.29 -13.88
C ALA A 54 -2.26 -13.35 -12.70
N LEU A 55 -1.39 -13.77 -11.79
CA LEU A 55 -0.96 -12.96 -10.65
C LEU A 55 -0.22 -11.70 -11.09
N LYS A 56 0.73 -11.81 -12.01
CA LYS A 56 1.46 -10.66 -12.58
C LYS A 56 0.52 -9.69 -13.30
N GLY A 57 -0.44 -10.22 -14.06
CA GLY A 57 -1.46 -9.43 -14.74
C GLY A 57 -2.34 -8.68 -13.75
N PHE A 58 -2.84 -9.38 -12.73
CA PHE A 58 -3.64 -8.79 -11.67
C PHE A 58 -2.87 -7.67 -10.93
N LEU A 59 -1.66 -7.95 -10.47
CA LEU A 59 -0.86 -6.99 -9.72
C LEU A 59 -0.45 -5.78 -10.57
N ARG A 60 -0.22 -5.99 -11.88
CA ARG A 60 0.00 -4.88 -12.80
C ARG A 60 -1.23 -4.00 -12.96
N ASP A 61 -2.41 -4.61 -13.08
CA ASP A 61 -3.67 -3.87 -13.17
C ASP A 61 -3.98 -3.15 -11.86
N TYR A 62 -3.64 -3.76 -10.73
CA TYR A 62 -3.89 -3.21 -9.40
C TYR A 62 -2.88 -2.11 -9.00
N PHE A 63 -1.58 -2.33 -9.22
CA PHE A 63 -0.52 -1.39 -8.83
C PHE A 63 -0.04 -0.48 -9.97
N GLY A 64 -0.50 -0.69 -11.20
CA GLY A 64 -0.10 0.13 -12.36
C GLY A 64 1.31 -0.07 -12.87
N LEU A 65 2.12 -0.89 -12.21
CA LEU A 65 3.50 -1.22 -12.59
C LEU A 65 3.74 -2.72 -12.50
N ARG A 66 4.88 -3.17 -13.05
CA ARG A 66 5.35 -4.54 -12.82
C ARG A 66 5.58 -4.72 -11.32
N PRO A 67 4.87 -5.63 -10.66
CA PRO A 67 5.03 -5.83 -9.24
C PRO A 67 6.47 -6.28 -8.95
N ASN A 68 7.09 -5.61 -8.00
CA ASN A 68 8.30 -6.12 -7.40
C ASN A 68 7.98 -7.48 -6.77
N PRO A 69 8.79 -8.52 -7.02
CA PRO A 69 8.60 -9.84 -6.41
C PRO A 69 8.43 -9.81 -4.89
N THR A 70 9.16 -8.95 -4.24
CA THR A 70 9.09 -8.73 -2.80
C THR A 70 7.72 -8.19 -2.37
N LEU A 71 7.15 -7.25 -3.13
CA LEU A 71 5.83 -6.68 -2.88
C LEU A 71 4.73 -7.76 -2.94
N VAL A 72 4.82 -8.67 -3.90
CA VAL A 72 3.88 -9.80 -4.05
C VAL A 72 3.88 -10.70 -2.82
N LEU A 73 5.07 -11.06 -2.35
CA LEU A 73 5.21 -11.93 -1.18
C LEU A 73 4.79 -11.20 0.10
N HIS A 74 5.12 -9.92 0.24
CA HIS A 74 4.62 -9.10 1.33
C HIS A 74 3.10 -8.98 1.32
N ALA A 75 2.48 -8.78 0.16
CA ALA A 75 1.03 -8.77 0.04
C ALA A 75 0.43 -10.12 0.46
N ILE A 76 0.96 -11.25 -0.03
CA ILE A 76 0.46 -12.58 0.30
C ILE A 76 0.62 -12.92 1.80
N PHE A 77 1.77 -12.61 2.39
CA PHE A 77 2.08 -13.04 3.76
C PHE A 77 1.65 -12.04 4.84
N ASN A 78 1.38 -10.78 4.47
CA ASN A 78 0.81 -9.78 5.37
C ASN A 78 -0.72 -9.67 5.23
N THR A 79 -1.32 -10.37 4.26
CA THR A 79 -2.78 -10.43 4.08
C THR A 79 -3.39 -11.32 5.17
N ASN A 80 -4.34 -10.80 5.90
CA ASN A 80 -5.11 -11.56 6.88
C ASN A 80 -6.26 -12.34 6.22
N PRO A 81 -6.92 -13.30 6.93
CA PRO A 81 -8.03 -14.08 6.38
C PRO A 81 -9.20 -13.22 5.87
N ASP A 82 -9.47 -12.08 6.51
CA ASP A 82 -10.56 -11.20 6.12
C ASP A 82 -10.24 -10.44 4.83
N GLU A 83 -9.05 -9.87 4.72
CA GLU A 83 -8.56 -9.27 3.48
C GLU A 83 -8.52 -10.28 2.34
N THR A 84 -8.11 -11.53 2.64
CA THR A 84 -8.14 -12.63 1.67
C THR A 84 -9.57 -12.86 1.18
N ASN A 85 -10.53 -12.93 2.09
CA ASN A 85 -11.93 -13.15 1.77
C ASN A 85 -12.54 -11.95 1.02
N GLU A 86 -12.18 -10.73 1.42
CA GLU A 86 -12.52 -9.50 0.70
C GLU A 86 -11.99 -9.51 -0.73
N PHE A 87 -10.74 -9.89 -0.87
CA PHE A 87 -10.10 -10.02 -2.17
C PHE A 87 -10.87 -11.00 -3.08
N PHE A 88 -11.22 -12.18 -2.56
CA PHE A 88 -11.99 -13.18 -3.30
C PHE A 88 -13.39 -12.69 -3.66
N LEU A 89 -14.09 -12.04 -2.74
CA LEU A 89 -15.43 -11.51 -2.99
C LEU A 89 -15.43 -10.37 -4.02
N HIS A 90 -14.44 -9.48 -3.95
CA HIS A 90 -14.35 -8.35 -4.87
C HIS A 90 -13.89 -8.78 -6.28
N ASN A 91 -12.97 -9.76 -6.34
CA ASN A 91 -12.38 -10.19 -7.61
C ASN A 91 -12.93 -11.52 -8.14
N TRP A 92 -14.03 -12.04 -7.60
CA TRP A 92 -14.57 -13.35 -7.94
C TRP A 92 -14.78 -13.56 -9.46
N ARG A 93 -15.18 -12.52 -10.21
CA ARG A 93 -15.35 -12.59 -11.67
C ARG A 93 -14.02 -12.83 -12.38
N LYS A 94 -12.98 -12.05 -12.04
CA LYS A 94 -11.63 -12.21 -12.60
C LYS A 94 -11.04 -13.58 -12.23
N LEU A 95 -11.31 -14.03 -11.01
CA LEU A 95 -10.90 -15.36 -10.55
C LEU A 95 -11.68 -16.49 -11.26
N ALA A 96 -12.97 -16.30 -11.51
CA ALA A 96 -13.78 -17.24 -12.28
C ALA A 96 -13.34 -17.31 -13.75
N GLU A 97 -13.02 -16.19 -14.38
CA GLU A 97 -12.43 -16.14 -15.73
C GLU A 97 -11.09 -16.89 -15.77
N ALA A 98 -10.20 -16.62 -14.82
CA ALA A 98 -8.91 -17.30 -14.71
C ALA A 98 -9.10 -18.81 -14.46
N GLY A 99 -10.01 -19.19 -13.57
CA GLY A 99 -10.38 -20.59 -13.31
C GLY A 99 -10.99 -21.27 -14.54
N GLY A 100 -11.85 -20.58 -15.27
CA GLY A 100 -12.44 -21.07 -16.52
C GLY A 100 -11.39 -21.35 -17.59
N ILE A 101 -10.41 -20.45 -17.76
CA ILE A 101 -9.30 -20.66 -18.70
C ILE A 101 -8.44 -21.85 -18.26
N LEU A 102 -8.14 -22.00 -16.98
CA LEU A 102 -7.41 -23.15 -16.44
C LEU A 102 -8.14 -24.47 -16.70
N LEU A 103 -9.44 -24.50 -16.44
CA LEU A 103 -10.28 -25.66 -16.71
C LEU A 103 -10.32 -26.00 -18.22
N PHE A 104 -10.44 -24.98 -19.06
CA PHE A 104 -10.41 -25.15 -20.52
C PHE A 104 -9.07 -25.71 -20.99
N VAL A 105 -7.95 -25.16 -20.53
CA VAL A 105 -6.60 -25.64 -20.86
C VAL A 105 -6.40 -27.08 -20.34
N GLY A 106 -6.83 -27.37 -19.13
CA GLY A 106 -6.77 -28.71 -18.54
C GLY A 106 -7.59 -29.73 -19.32
N ALA A 107 -8.83 -29.37 -19.70
CA ALA A 107 -9.71 -30.21 -20.53
C ALA A 107 -9.13 -30.43 -21.94
N TRP A 108 -8.54 -29.37 -22.53
CA TRP A 108 -7.90 -29.45 -23.84
C TRP A 108 -6.67 -30.36 -23.81
N ILE A 109 -5.83 -30.29 -22.79
CA ILE A 109 -4.67 -31.20 -22.63
C ILE A 109 -5.13 -32.62 -22.42
N PHE A 110 -6.15 -32.86 -21.59
CA PHE A 110 -6.73 -34.19 -21.37
C PHE A 110 -7.32 -34.76 -22.64
N TRP A 111 -8.06 -33.97 -23.43
CA TRP A 111 -8.61 -34.36 -24.71
C TRP A 111 -7.50 -34.68 -25.74
N PHE A 112 -6.48 -33.81 -25.81
CA PHE A 112 -5.32 -33.99 -26.67
C PHE A 112 -4.58 -35.31 -26.36
N GLU A 113 -4.35 -35.61 -25.09
CA GLU A 113 -3.76 -36.88 -24.65
C GLU A 113 -4.61 -38.07 -25.10
N LYS A 114 -5.92 -37.97 -24.95
CA LYS A 114 -6.86 -39.01 -25.35
C LYS A 114 -6.83 -39.23 -26.86
N CYS A 115 -6.81 -38.15 -27.65
CA CYS A 115 -6.70 -38.23 -29.11
C CYS A 115 -5.35 -38.79 -29.58
N MET A 116 -4.26 -38.45 -28.91
CA MET A 116 -2.92 -38.95 -29.21
C MET A 116 -2.77 -40.43 -28.85
N SER A 117 -3.43 -40.90 -27.81
CA SER A 117 -3.40 -42.33 -27.43
C SER A 117 -4.15 -43.22 -28.41
N PHE A 118 -5.08 -42.68 -29.20
CA PHE A 118 -5.79 -43.42 -30.28
C PHE A 118 -5.03 -43.49 -31.60
N ARG A 119 -3.99 -42.66 -31.81
CA ARG A 119 -3.13 -42.71 -32.99
C ARG A 119 -1.83 -43.45 -32.66
N GLU A 120 -1.85 -44.77 -32.64
CA GLU A 120 -0.64 -45.58 -32.84
C GLU A 120 -0.14 -45.35 -34.28
N ALA A 121 0.58 -44.26 -34.49
CA ALA A 121 1.30 -44.04 -35.74
C ALA A 121 2.44 -45.07 -35.81
N ARG A 122 2.32 -46.05 -36.70
CA ARG A 122 3.39 -46.98 -37.05
C ARG A 122 4.47 -46.24 -37.84
N LEU A 123 5.31 -45.44 -37.15
CA LEU A 123 6.48 -44.80 -37.75
C LEU A 123 7.72 -45.65 -37.48
N PRO A 124 8.67 -45.74 -38.42
CA PRO A 124 9.88 -46.57 -38.26
C PRO A 124 10.74 -46.04 -37.10
N LEU A 125 11.00 -46.92 -36.15
CA LEU A 125 11.63 -46.65 -34.88
C LEU A 125 12.98 -45.88 -34.94
N ASN A 126 13.80 -46.17 -35.97
CA ASN A 126 15.16 -45.61 -36.07
C ASN A 126 15.21 -44.12 -36.47
N THR A 127 14.26 -43.65 -37.28
CA THR A 127 14.19 -42.26 -37.75
C THR A 127 13.66 -41.33 -36.66
N LEU A 128 12.67 -41.79 -35.93
CA LEU A 128 12.11 -41.09 -34.78
C LEU A 128 13.13 -40.95 -33.65
N ARG A 129 14.01 -41.94 -33.46
CA ARG A 129 15.02 -41.94 -32.40
C ARG A 129 16.04 -40.81 -32.59
N ARG A 130 16.55 -40.67 -33.82
CA ARG A 130 17.57 -39.63 -34.14
C ARG A 130 16.97 -38.22 -34.14
N SER A 131 15.78 -38.05 -34.74
CA SER A 131 15.11 -36.75 -34.75
C SER A 131 14.61 -36.32 -33.37
N GLY A 132 14.16 -37.27 -32.54
CA GLY A 132 13.74 -36.98 -31.16
C GLY A 132 14.89 -36.52 -30.28
N PHE A 133 16.04 -37.21 -30.32
CA PHE A 133 17.23 -36.76 -29.56
C PHE A 133 17.79 -35.43 -30.07
N ALA A 134 17.79 -35.20 -31.39
CA ALA A 134 18.21 -33.93 -31.95
C ALA A 134 17.27 -32.79 -31.52
N SER A 135 15.97 -33.02 -31.54
CA SER A 135 14.97 -32.06 -31.06
C SER A 135 15.16 -31.74 -29.57
N ILE A 136 15.36 -32.78 -28.73
CA ILE A 136 15.65 -32.58 -27.29
C ILE A 136 16.93 -31.77 -27.10
N GLY A 137 17.98 -32.08 -27.87
CA GLY A 137 19.24 -31.34 -27.83
C GLY A 137 19.07 -29.87 -28.19
N VAL A 138 18.36 -29.58 -29.27
CA VAL A 138 18.05 -28.18 -29.69
C VAL A 138 17.24 -27.46 -28.64
N LEU A 139 16.21 -28.10 -28.08
CA LEU A 139 15.33 -27.52 -27.09
C LEU A 139 16.03 -27.28 -25.74
N LEU A 140 16.87 -28.22 -25.33
CA LEU A 140 17.70 -28.05 -24.12
C LEU A 140 18.72 -26.93 -24.31
N THR A 141 19.34 -26.86 -25.49
CA THR A 141 20.28 -25.77 -25.80
C THR A 141 19.57 -24.43 -25.84
N ALA A 142 18.39 -24.33 -26.42
CA ALA A 142 17.58 -23.13 -26.44
C ALA A 142 17.13 -22.73 -25.00
N PHE A 143 16.71 -23.71 -24.19
CA PHE A 143 16.39 -23.49 -22.79
C PHE A 143 17.60 -22.95 -22.00
N LEU A 144 18.75 -23.59 -22.11
CA LEU A 144 19.96 -23.15 -21.44
C LEU A 144 20.39 -21.76 -21.92
N ALA A 145 20.39 -21.50 -23.23
CA ALA A 145 20.76 -20.20 -23.80
C ALA A 145 19.85 -19.07 -23.28
N LEU A 146 18.55 -19.32 -23.18
CA LEU A 146 17.59 -18.34 -22.65
C LEU A 146 17.77 -18.11 -21.14
N HIS A 147 18.11 -19.16 -20.38
CA HIS A 147 18.28 -19.08 -18.93
C HIS A 147 19.69 -18.64 -18.51
N PHE A 148 20.65 -18.57 -19.42
CA PHE A 148 21.90 -17.85 -19.21
C PHE A 148 21.69 -16.32 -19.11
N ASN A 149 20.59 -15.80 -19.63
CA ASN A 149 20.21 -14.41 -19.39
C ASN A 149 19.54 -14.28 -18.01
N PRO A 150 20.15 -13.54 -17.05
CA PRO A 150 19.62 -13.41 -15.69
C PRO A 150 18.20 -12.83 -15.65
N THR A 151 17.85 -11.96 -16.61
CA THR A 151 16.53 -11.36 -16.70
C THR A 151 15.49 -12.39 -17.10
N MET A 152 15.81 -13.27 -18.06
CA MET A 152 14.91 -14.34 -18.51
C MET A 152 14.78 -15.46 -17.46
N ALA A 153 15.88 -15.81 -16.77
CA ALA A 153 15.86 -16.78 -15.68
C ALA A 153 14.95 -16.29 -14.52
N LYS A 154 15.00 -15.00 -14.20
CA LYS A 154 14.14 -14.39 -13.19
C LYS A 154 12.66 -14.33 -13.57
N GLU A 155 12.31 -14.46 -14.82
CA GLU A 155 10.90 -14.49 -15.29
C GLU A 155 10.30 -15.90 -15.32
N ASN A 156 11.12 -16.95 -15.18
CA ASN A 156 10.63 -18.33 -15.15
C ASN A 156 10.01 -18.68 -13.79
N PRO A 157 8.69 -18.93 -13.68
CA PRO A 157 8.04 -19.18 -12.40
C PRO A 157 8.59 -20.41 -11.66
N ALA A 158 8.97 -21.46 -12.38
CA ALA A 158 9.46 -22.69 -11.77
C ALA A 158 10.80 -22.51 -11.04
N LEU A 159 11.66 -21.60 -11.54
CA LEU A 159 12.94 -21.26 -10.90
C LEU A 159 12.78 -20.11 -9.91
N PHE A 160 11.90 -19.20 -10.21
CA PHE A 160 11.79 -17.92 -9.53
C PHE A 160 10.97 -17.97 -8.22
N TRP A 161 9.89 -18.75 -8.15
CA TRP A 161 9.10 -18.87 -6.91
C TRP A 161 9.88 -19.43 -5.72
N PRO A 162 10.70 -20.50 -5.88
CA PRO A 162 11.58 -20.97 -4.80
C PRO A 162 12.59 -19.90 -4.36
N ILE A 163 13.18 -19.16 -5.31
CA ILE A 163 14.14 -18.08 -4.99
C ILE A 163 13.44 -16.96 -4.22
N ARG A 164 12.27 -16.52 -4.69
CA ARG A 164 11.45 -15.51 -3.98
C ARG A 164 11.08 -15.94 -2.55
N TYR A 165 10.71 -17.20 -2.39
CA TYR A 165 10.40 -17.73 -1.07
C TYR A 165 11.63 -17.74 -0.14
N MET A 166 12.79 -18.08 -0.68
CA MET A 166 14.05 -18.00 0.09
C MET A 166 14.41 -16.55 0.45
N ASP A 167 14.26 -15.63 -0.49
CA ASP A 167 14.48 -14.20 -0.25
C ASP A 167 13.53 -13.66 0.82
N TYR A 168 12.26 -14.04 0.76
CA TYR A 168 11.29 -13.69 1.79
C TYR A 168 11.66 -14.27 3.16
N ARG A 169 12.06 -15.54 3.23
CA ARG A 169 12.55 -16.17 4.46
C ARG A 169 13.77 -15.44 5.03
N ASN A 170 14.69 -15.02 4.15
CA ASN A 170 15.86 -14.23 4.55
C ASN A 170 15.45 -12.86 5.08
N GLN A 171 14.46 -12.20 4.47
CA GLN A 171 13.93 -10.93 4.97
C GLN A 171 13.25 -11.08 6.34
N LEU A 172 12.47 -12.15 6.57
CA LEU A 172 11.91 -12.45 7.90
C LEU A 172 13.02 -12.67 8.94
N LYS A 173 14.08 -13.39 8.56
CA LYS A 173 15.24 -13.60 9.43
C LYS A 173 15.96 -12.27 9.72
N GLN A 174 16.16 -11.44 8.71
CA GLN A 174 16.70 -10.09 8.86
C GLN A 174 15.82 -9.22 9.75
N ALA A 175 14.50 -9.31 9.64
CA ALA A 175 13.57 -8.60 10.52
C ALA A 175 13.70 -9.07 11.99
N GLN A 176 13.92 -10.37 12.22
CA GLN A 176 14.18 -10.90 13.58
C GLN A 176 15.55 -10.46 14.11
N GLU A 177 16.59 -10.49 13.29
CA GLU A 177 17.93 -9.99 13.64
C GLU A 177 17.90 -8.48 13.94
N LEU A 178 17.02 -7.76 13.25
CA LEU A 178 16.77 -6.35 13.49
C LEU A 178 16.13 -6.09 14.85
N ARG A 179 15.14 -6.92 15.29
CA ARG A 179 14.60 -6.85 16.66
C ARG A 179 15.72 -6.85 17.70
N GLN A 180 16.74 -7.71 17.49
CA GLN A 180 17.90 -7.80 18.37
C GLN A 180 18.82 -6.58 18.25
N THR A 181 18.93 -6.00 17.05
CA THR A 181 19.74 -4.80 16.81
C THR A 181 19.09 -3.57 17.42
N VAL A 182 17.77 -3.43 17.26
CA VAL A 182 16.99 -2.38 17.92
C VAL A 182 17.10 -2.49 19.44
N ALA A 183 16.99 -3.70 19.99
CA ALA A 183 17.17 -3.91 21.44
C ALA A 183 18.57 -3.53 21.92
N ARG A 184 19.60 -3.76 21.11
CA ARG A 184 21.00 -3.33 21.40
C ARG A 184 21.15 -1.81 21.29
N ASN A 185 20.54 -1.18 20.29
CA ASN A 185 20.56 0.29 20.14
C ASN A 185 19.84 0.97 21.29
N MET A 186 18.78 0.35 21.84
CA MET A 186 18.10 0.84 23.05
C MET A 186 19.01 0.86 24.28
N ALA A 187 20.05 0.03 24.33
CA ALA A 187 21.06 0.11 25.40
C ALA A 187 21.90 1.41 25.32
N GLN A 188 21.86 2.13 24.21
CA GLN A 188 22.58 3.39 23.97
C GLN A 188 21.68 4.63 24.05
N ARG A 189 20.57 4.56 24.79
CA ARG A 189 19.58 5.68 24.92
C ARG A 189 20.22 7.02 25.28
N SER A 190 21.25 7.03 26.12
CA SER A 190 21.95 8.25 26.51
C SER A 190 22.60 9.00 25.33
N GLU A 191 22.90 8.31 24.23
CA GLU A 191 23.45 8.93 23.03
C GLU A 191 22.40 9.70 22.22
N TRP A 192 21.11 9.46 22.42
CA TRP A 192 20.04 10.14 21.68
C TRP A 192 19.92 11.59 22.08
N LYS A 193 20.43 11.97 23.29
CA LYS A 193 20.40 13.34 23.84
C LYS A 193 19.01 13.94 23.82
N VAL A 194 18.03 13.14 24.25
CA VAL A 194 16.64 13.55 24.30
C VAL A 194 16.46 14.59 25.41
N GLN A 195 15.85 15.72 25.06
CA GLN A 195 15.47 16.81 25.97
C GLN A 195 14.03 17.21 25.69
N TYR A 196 13.27 17.36 26.76
CA TYR A 196 11.93 17.91 26.70
C TYR A 196 11.98 19.42 26.97
N THR A 197 11.47 20.22 26.04
CA THR A 197 11.50 21.70 26.12
C THR A 197 10.11 22.32 26.24
N GLY A 198 9.08 21.47 26.43
CA GLY A 198 7.68 21.89 26.43
C GLY A 198 7.09 22.22 27.80
N PRO A 199 5.79 22.50 27.83
CA PRO A 199 5.03 22.78 29.06
C PRO A 199 4.80 21.52 29.89
N ALA A 200 4.49 21.66 31.19
CA ALA A 200 4.26 20.52 32.10
C ALA A 200 3.23 19.50 31.58
N ASN A 201 2.18 19.98 30.91
CA ASN A 201 1.15 19.15 30.30
C ASN A 201 1.20 19.32 28.77
N ASN A 202 1.40 18.24 28.03
CA ASN A 202 1.36 18.24 26.57
C ASN A 202 0.72 16.96 26.04
N THR A 203 -0.36 17.09 25.28
CA THR A 203 -1.06 15.98 24.62
C THR A 203 -0.93 16.13 23.12
N VAL A 204 -0.36 15.13 22.47
CA VAL A 204 -0.27 15.05 21.02
C VAL A 204 -1.05 13.83 20.56
N VAL A 205 -2.07 14.08 19.74
CA VAL A 205 -2.83 13.04 19.05
C VAL A 205 -2.36 12.98 17.60
N TRP A 206 -1.98 11.83 17.14
CA TRP A 206 -1.60 11.59 15.76
C TRP A 206 -2.56 10.59 15.13
N ILE A 207 -3.44 11.05 14.25
CA ILE A 207 -4.36 10.21 13.49
C ILE A 207 -3.72 9.89 12.16
N ILE A 208 -3.56 8.61 11.90
CA ILE A 208 -3.06 8.07 10.63
C ILE A 208 -4.25 7.57 9.83
N GLY A 209 -4.55 8.27 8.72
CA GLY A 209 -5.53 7.83 7.73
C GLY A 209 -4.94 6.78 6.80
N GLU A 210 -5.77 5.95 6.23
CA GLU A 210 -5.41 4.88 5.29
C GLU A 210 -5.99 5.17 3.92
N SER A 211 -5.14 5.13 2.87
CA SER A 211 -5.55 5.22 1.46
C SER A 211 -6.38 6.48 1.13
N THR A 212 -6.12 7.61 1.79
CA THR A 212 -6.94 8.83 1.64
C THR A 212 -6.29 9.82 0.68
N ASN A 213 -6.98 10.13 -0.43
CA ASN A 213 -6.55 11.12 -1.40
C ASN A 213 -7.23 12.48 -1.12
N ARG A 214 -6.43 13.57 -1.00
CA ARG A 214 -6.97 14.92 -0.77
C ARG A 214 -7.87 15.41 -1.89
N SER A 215 -7.66 14.95 -3.13
CA SER A 215 -8.47 15.35 -4.30
C SER A 215 -9.91 14.81 -4.26
N ASN A 216 -10.25 13.95 -3.29
CA ASN A 216 -11.61 13.48 -3.02
C ASN A 216 -12.25 14.17 -1.80
N MET A 217 -11.64 15.22 -1.26
CA MET A 217 -12.14 15.94 -0.08
C MET A 217 -12.64 17.32 -0.45
N SER A 218 -13.90 17.67 -0.09
CA SER A 218 -14.44 19.02 -0.31
C SER A 218 -13.60 20.10 0.40
N LEU A 219 -12.97 19.75 1.52
CA LEU A 219 -12.02 20.62 2.24
C LEU A 219 -10.86 21.12 1.36
N TYR A 220 -10.50 20.37 0.33
CA TYR A 220 -9.49 20.72 -0.67
C TYR A 220 -10.11 21.15 -2.02
N GLY A 221 -11.42 21.40 -2.05
CA GLY A 221 -12.13 21.91 -3.22
C GLY A 221 -12.73 20.85 -4.15
N TYR A 222 -12.81 19.60 -3.73
CA TYR A 222 -13.50 18.56 -4.51
C TYR A 222 -14.97 18.89 -4.72
N GLY A 223 -15.49 18.59 -5.92
CA GLY A 223 -16.86 18.97 -6.30
C GLY A 223 -17.98 18.26 -5.55
N ARG A 224 -17.72 17.10 -4.97
CA ARG A 224 -18.66 16.41 -4.06
C ARG A 224 -18.42 16.86 -2.62
N ARG A 225 -19.48 17.04 -1.87
CA ARG A 225 -19.41 17.42 -0.45
C ARG A 225 -19.08 16.20 0.43
N THR A 226 -17.84 15.75 0.34
CA THR A 226 -17.32 14.57 1.03
C THR A 226 -16.84 14.86 2.46
N THR A 227 -16.48 16.10 2.77
CA THR A 227 -15.90 16.45 4.09
C THR A 227 -16.61 17.61 4.79
N PRO A 228 -17.97 17.60 4.90
CA PRO A 228 -18.72 18.73 5.44
C PRO A 228 -18.41 19.07 6.91
N MET A 229 -18.01 18.08 7.72
CA MET A 229 -17.69 18.32 9.13
C MET A 229 -16.32 18.94 9.32
N LEU A 230 -15.34 18.54 8.52
CA LEU A 230 -14.02 19.17 8.46
C LEU A 230 -14.09 20.56 7.80
N ASP A 231 -14.95 20.74 6.78
CA ASP A 231 -15.23 22.06 6.18
C ASP A 231 -15.70 23.05 7.26
N ALA A 232 -16.60 22.61 8.14
CA ALA A 232 -17.08 23.43 9.26
C ALA A 232 -16.00 23.77 10.31
N LEU A 233 -14.95 22.96 10.41
CA LEU A 233 -13.81 23.17 11.29
C LEU A 233 -12.66 23.95 10.62
N ARG A 234 -12.75 24.27 9.32
CA ARG A 234 -11.68 24.84 8.48
C ARG A 234 -10.94 26.01 9.14
N ASN A 235 -11.67 26.90 9.82
CA ASN A 235 -11.09 28.08 10.46
C ASN A 235 -10.24 27.74 11.69
N GLN A 236 -10.47 26.59 12.31
CA GLN A 236 -9.77 26.12 13.49
C GLN A 236 -8.59 25.20 13.15
N LEU A 237 -8.46 24.81 11.87
CA LEU A 237 -7.45 23.90 11.37
C LEU A 237 -6.42 24.63 10.50
N ILE A 238 -5.18 24.16 10.55
CA ILE A 238 -4.19 24.40 9.48
C ILE A 238 -4.39 23.26 8.49
N VAL A 239 -4.75 23.60 7.25
CA VAL A 239 -5.01 22.63 6.18
C VAL A 239 -3.88 22.73 5.16
N PHE A 240 -2.91 21.84 5.25
CA PHE A 240 -1.74 21.85 4.37
C PHE A 240 -2.13 21.47 2.94
N GLN A 241 -1.84 22.37 1.99
CA GLN A 241 -2.31 22.26 0.61
C GLN A 241 -1.38 21.41 -0.29
N ASP A 242 -0.09 21.33 0.05
CA ASP A 242 0.93 20.69 -0.80
C ASP A 242 1.74 19.64 -0.02
N VAL A 243 1.05 18.59 0.40
CA VAL A 243 1.66 17.43 1.07
C VAL A 243 1.50 16.19 0.22
N ILE A 244 2.57 15.41 0.12
CA ILE A 244 2.57 14.09 -0.51
C ILE A 244 3.14 13.04 0.45
N SER A 245 2.68 11.80 0.31
CA SER A 245 3.34 10.67 0.96
C SER A 245 4.66 10.35 0.27
N SER A 246 5.57 9.74 1.00
CA SER A 246 6.85 9.27 0.46
C SER A 246 6.72 7.99 -0.35
N GLU A 247 5.68 7.20 -0.07
CA GLU A 247 5.42 5.91 -0.69
C GLU A 247 3.92 5.72 -0.95
N PRO A 248 3.55 4.93 -1.97
CA PRO A 248 2.14 4.70 -2.32
C PRO A 248 1.56 3.46 -1.63
N ALA A 249 2.17 2.98 -0.55
CA ALA A 249 1.76 1.77 0.17
C ALA A 249 2.02 1.92 1.67
N THR A 250 1.10 1.39 2.48
CA THR A 250 1.02 1.56 3.93
C THR A 250 2.34 1.27 4.65
N MET A 251 2.89 0.07 4.48
CA MET A 251 4.06 -0.35 5.27
C MET A 251 5.30 0.49 5.00
N SER A 252 5.58 0.79 3.74
CA SER A 252 6.76 1.59 3.34
C SER A 252 6.59 3.07 3.70
N SER A 253 5.36 3.59 3.64
CA SER A 253 5.05 4.96 4.05
C SER A 253 5.18 5.11 5.57
N LEU A 254 4.50 4.27 6.34
CA LEU A 254 4.55 4.34 7.81
C LEU A 254 5.97 4.18 8.35
N MET A 255 6.77 3.30 7.75
CA MET A 255 8.17 3.16 8.13
C MET A 255 8.92 4.50 8.07
N LYS A 256 8.72 5.28 7.01
CA LYS A 256 9.35 6.60 6.85
C LYS A 256 8.68 7.70 7.69
N MET A 257 7.39 7.57 8.00
CA MET A 257 6.69 8.53 8.85
C MET A 257 7.10 8.45 10.32
N PHE A 258 7.49 7.26 10.80
CA PHE A 258 7.84 7.01 12.20
C PHE A 258 9.34 7.06 12.49
N THR A 259 10.18 6.93 11.48
CA THR A 259 11.63 6.73 11.64
C THR A 259 12.42 7.72 10.80
N PRO A 260 13.71 7.96 11.10
CA PRO A 260 14.58 8.79 10.27
C PRO A 260 14.93 8.19 8.89
N ALA A 261 14.18 7.21 8.43
CA ALA A 261 14.30 6.71 7.06
C ALA A 261 13.64 7.68 6.09
N ASP A 262 14.41 8.15 5.13
CA ASP A 262 13.94 9.03 4.06
C ASP A 262 14.25 8.42 2.68
N LEU A 263 13.94 9.13 1.60
CA LEU A 263 14.23 8.66 0.24
C LEU A 263 15.73 8.62 -0.07
N VAL A 264 16.56 9.29 0.72
CA VAL A 264 18.04 9.32 0.57
C VAL A 264 18.68 8.21 1.41
N SER A 265 18.16 7.96 2.59
CA SER A 265 18.65 6.99 3.57
C SER A 265 17.55 6.00 3.97
N PRO A 266 17.07 5.16 3.03
CA PRO A 266 15.90 4.30 3.25
C PRO A 266 16.11 3.26 4.36
N ASP A 267 17.35 2.91 4.68
CA ASP A 267 17.71 1.92 5.71
C ASP A 267 17.93 2.52 7.11
N ALA A 268 17.77 3.84 7.28
CA ALA A 268 18.00 4.51 8.56
C ALA A 268 17.05 4.05 9.67
N TRP A 269 15.88 3.49 9.32
CA TRP A 269 14.90 2.92 10.25
C TRP A 269 15.44 1.79 11.14
N ASN A 270 16.49 1.11 10.71
CA ASN A 270 17.05 -0.04 11.42
C ASN A 270 18.18 0.31 12.40
N SER A 271 18.69 1.53 12.35
CA SER A 271 19.87 1.96 13.13
C SER A 271 19.62 3.18 14.02
N LYS A 272 18.44 3.79 13.92
CA LYS A 272 18.09 5.01 14.67
C LYS A 272 16.77 4.81 15.44
N PRO A 273 16.54 5.57 16.53
CA PRO A 273 15.29 5.50 17.27
C PRO A 273 14.11 6.01 16.43
N ASP A 274 12.94 5.39 16.62
CA ASP A 274 11.69 5.91 16.10
C ASP A 274 11.06 6.95 17.03
N VAL A 275 10.01 7.60 16.56
CA VAL A 275 9.30 8.66 17.27
C VAL A 275 8.71 8.20 18.62
N LEU A 276 8.25 6.94 18.72
CA LEU A 276 7.73 6.41 19.99
C LEU A 276 8.84 6.26 21.01
N MET A 277 10.00 5.74 20.59
CA MET A 277 11.18 5.62 21.47
C MET A 277 11.63 6.98 21.99
N LEU A 278 11.64 8.00 21.14
CA LEU A 278 12.03 9.36 21.53
C LEU A 278 10.97 9.99 22.46
N ALA A 279 9.70 9.72 22.22
CA ALA A 279 8.61 10.16 23.09
C ALA A 279 8.69 9.51 24.49
N GLU A 280 8.92 8.20 24.56
CA GLU A 280 9.12 7.48 25.81
C GLU A 280 10.30 8.05 26.63
N GLU A 281 11.44 8.27 25.97
CA GLU A 281 12.64 8.83 26.59
C GLU A 281 12.40 10.25 27.10
N ALA A 282 11.53 11.03 26.45
CA ALA A 282 11.07 12.33 26.90
C ALA A 282 10.00 12.26 28.01
N GLY A 283 9.61 11.04 28.42
CA GLY A 283 8.66 10.78 29.51
C GLY A 283 7.19 10.91 29.10
N TYR A 284 6.87 10.69 27.84
CA TYR A 284 5.49 10.56 27.37
C TYR A 284 4.93 9.18 27.68
N LYS A 285 3.66 9.17 28.11
CA LYS A 285 2.83 7.97 28.07
C LYS A 285 2.33 7.77 26.64
N THR A 286 2.58 6.61 26.08
CA THR A 286 2.29 6.30 24.67
C THR A 286 1.08 5.38 24.52
N PHE A 287 0.21 5.67 23.56
CA PHE A 287 -0.99 4.91 23.26
C PHE A 287 -1.02 4.56 21.78
N TRP A 288 -1.41 3.32 21.46
CA TRP A 288 -1.66 2.86 20.10
C TRP A 288 -3.08 2.31 19.98
N ILE A 289 -3.95 3.01 19.25
CA ILE A 289 -5.35 2.68 19.08
C ILE A 289 -5.58 2.42 17.59
N SER A 290 -5.95 1.21 17.19
CA SER A 290 -5.91 0.81 15.80
C SER A 290 -7.13 0.01 15.37
N ASN A 291 -7.61 0.28 14.17
CA ASN A 291 -8.56 -0.56 13.43
C ASN A 291 -7.86 -1.42 12.37
N GLN A 292 -6.53 -1.41 12.33
CA GLN A 292 -5.75 -2.37 11.54
C GLN A 292 -5.58 -3.67 12.31
N VAL A 293 -5.47 -4.79 11.59
CA VAL A 293 -5.22 -6.08 12.23
C VAL A 293 -3.80 -6.12 12.79
N PRO A 294 -3.61 -6.58 14.03
CA PRO A 294 -2.27 -6.80 14.55
C PRO A 294 -1.53 -7.79 13.65
N ASN A 295 -0.36 -7.42 13.18
CA ASN A 295 0.49 -8.28 12.36
C ASN A 295 1.88 -8.45 12.99
N ASP A 296 2.58 -9.52 12.61
CA ASP A 296 3.95 -9.79 13.07
C ASP A 296 5.01 -8.96 12.32
N GLY A 297 4.58 -8.07 11.42
CA GLY A 297 5.44 -7.22 10.63
C GLY A 297 5.99 -6.00 11.39
N TRP A 298 6.64 -5.09 10.66
CA TRP A 298 7.23 -3.87 11.21
C TRP A 298 6.23 -3.00 11.99
N LEU A 299 4.99 -2.88 11.51
CA LEU A 299 3.93 -2.11 12.17
C LEU A 299 3.57 -2.72 13.54
N GLY A 300 3.51 -4.06 13.63
CA GLY A 300 3.37 -4.75 14.89
C GLY A 300 4.51 -4.41 15.85
N LEU A 301 5.75 -4.36 15.36
CA LEU A 301 6.92 -4.00 16.17
C LEU A 301 6.85 -2.59 16.75
N VAL A 302 6.39 -1.62 15.96
CA VAL A 302 6.25 -0.23 16.42
C VAL A 302 5.10 -0.12 17.41
N SER A 303 3.95 -0.73 17.11
CA SER A 303 2.77 -0.69 17.98
C SER A 303 2.98 -1.46 19.29
N GLU A 304 3.79 -2.53 19.29
CA GLU A 304 4.13 -3.29 20.50
C GLU A 304 4.85 -2.46 21.56
N ARG A 305 5.50 -1.36 21.17
CA ARG A 305 6.22 -0.47 22.10
C ARG A 305 5.33 0.49 22.84
N ALA A 306 4.15 0.82 22.32
CA ALA A 306 3.24 1.69 23.02
C ALA A 306 2.89 1.10 24.40
N ASP A 307 2.87 1.94 25.43
CA ASP A 307 2.52 1.54 26.79
C ASP A 307 1.12 0.93 26.89
N GLU A 308 0.18 1.47 26.14
CA GLU A 308 -1.20 0.97 26.07
C GLU A 308 -1.62 0.76 24.60
N LYS A 309 -2.22 -0.39 24.34
CA LYS A 309 -2.62 -0.80 22.99
C LYS A 309 -4.07 -1.23 22.95
N LEU A 310 -4.78 -0.76 21.95
CA LEU A 310 -6.15 -1.20 21.63
C LEU A 310 -6.25 -1.49 20.14
N PHE A 311 -6.47 -2.75 19.79
CA PHE A 311 -6.83 -3.16 18.44
C PHE A 311 -8.30 -3.58 18.44
N ILE A 312 -9.13 -2.85 17.70
CA ILE A 312 -10.56 -3.19 17.60
C ILE A 312 -10.81 -4.25 16.52
N ASN A 313 -10.01 -4.26 15.46
CA ASN A 313 -10.06 -5.28 14.43
C ASN A 313 -9.22 -6.50 14.86
N LYS A 314 -9.91 -7.61 15.11
CA LYS A 314 -9.29 -8.86 15.57
C LYS A 314 -9.20 -9.92 14.46
N GLY A 315 -9.45 -9.54 13.20
CA GLY A 315 -9.44 -10.47 12.07
C GLY A 315 -10.63 -11.44 12.07
N ALA A 316 -11.68 -11.16 12.81
CA ALA A 316 -12.84 -12.04 12.96
C ALA A 316 -14.09 -11.43 12.31
N GLY A 317 -14.14 -11.47 10.98
CA GLY A 317 -15.38 -11.18 10.23
C GLY A 317 -15.73 -9.69 10.10
N ARG A 318 -16.51 -9.40 9.07
CA ARG A 318 -17.01 -8.07 8.73
C ARG A 318 -18.31 -7.82 9.44
N GLY A 319 -18.41 -6.70 10.12
CA GLY A 319 -19.63 -6.24 10.74
C GLY A 319 -19.47 -4.80 11.20
N GLU A 320 -20.56 -4.27 11.73
CA GLU A 320 -20.61 -2.93 12.32
C GLU A 320 -19.53 -2.67 13.38
N ASN A 321 -18.89 -3.72 13.89
CA ASN A 321 -17.83 -3.67 14.90
C ASN A 321 -16.47 -3.18 14.35
N ASN A 322 -16.29 -3.17 13.03
CA ASN A 322 -15.00 -2.84 12.37
C ASN A 322 -15.01 -1.46 11.70
N PHE A 323 -15.96 -0.59 12.01
CA PHE A 323 -15.92 0.79 11.53
C PHE A 323 -15.03 1.67 12.41
N ASP A 324 -14.30 2.61 11.78
CA ASP A 324 -13.36 3.52 12.46
C ASP A 324 -14.00 4.37 13.57
N GLY A 325 -15.32 4.61 13.52
CA GLY A 325 -16.04 5.26 14.60
C GLY A 325 -15.92 4.54 15.94
N ASN A 326 -15.68 3.24 15.94
CA ASN A 326 -15.47 2.43 17.15
C ASN A 326 -14.12 2.68 17.84
N LEU A 327 -13.22 3.46 17.22
CA LEU A 327 -11.97 3.94 17.85
C LEU A 327 -12.20 5.10 18.81
N LEU A 328 -13.32 5.83 18.68
CA LEU A 328 -13.63 7.01 19.51
C LEU A 328 -13.58 6.74 21.02
N PRO A 329 -14.23 5.68 21.54
CA PRO A 329 -14.13 5.37 22.99
C PRO A 329 -12.69 5.12 23.45
N GLY A 330 -11.85 4.48 22.60
CA GLY A 330 -10.44 4.26 22.90
C GLY A 330 -9.65 5.57 22.99
N LEU A 331 -9.89 6.50 22.05
CA LEU A 331 -9.30 7.83 22.09
C LEU A 331 -9.74 8.61 23.36
N GLU A 332 -11.03 8.58 23.68
CA GLU A 332 -11.57 9.26 24.87
C GLU A 332 -10.96 8.72 26.17
N ALA A 333 -10.80 7.39 26.26
CA ALA A 333 -10.12 6.76 27.39
C ALA A 333 -8.65 7.19 27.50
N ALA A 334 -7.91 7.26 26.39
CA ALA A 334 -6.54 7.73 26.36
C ALA A 334 -6.43 9.23 26.71
N LEU A 335 -7.35 10.05 26.23
CA LEU A 335 -7.43 11.48 26.60
C LEU A 335 -7.68 11.66 28.10
N ALA A 336 -8.54 10.85 28.71
CA ALA A 336 -8.87 10.87 30.14
C ALA A 336 -7.74 10.31 31.03
N ASN A 337 -6.73 9.64 30.49
CA ASN A 337 -5.61 9.13 31.27
C ASN A 337 -4.89 10.28 31.99
N PRO A 338 -4.52 10.13 33.31
CA PRO A 338 -3.96 11.21 34.12
C PRO A 338 -2.52 11.61 33.77
N ALA A 339 -1.84 10.92 32.86
CA ALA A 339 -0.48 11.27 32.47
C ALA A 339 -0.41 12.71 31.95
N SER A 340 0.57 13.47 32.42
CA SER A 340 0.78 14.86 32.03
C SER A 340 1.24 15.04 30.59
N LYS A 341 2.00 14.08 30.08
CA LYS A 341 2.48 14.05 28.70
C LYS A 341 1.95 12.80 28.00
N LYS A 342 1.25 12.96 26.89
CA LYS A 342 0.62 11.85 26.14
C LYS A 342 0.91 11.97 24.66
N LEU A 343 1.37 10.86 24.05
CA LEU A 343 1.35 10.63 22.62
C LEU A 343 0.32 9.56 22.31
N ILE A 344 -0.74 9.93 21.61
CA ILE A 344 -1.84 9.03 21.26
C ILE A 344 -1.83 8.86 19.75
N VAL A 345 -1.43 7.67 19.28
CA VAL A 345 -1.49 7.30 17.88
C VAL A 345 -2.81 6.58 17.62
N VAL A 346 -3.58 7.08 16.67
CA VAL A 346 -4.83 6.47 16.21
C VAL A 346 -4.69 6.06 14.76
N HIS A 347 -4.74 4.77 14.47
CA HIS A 347 -4.54 4.24 13.13
C HIS A 347 -5.86 3.70 12.56
N LEU A 348 -6.37 4.39 11.53
CA LEU A 348 -7.64 4.11 10.89
C LEU A 348 -7.52 2.95 9.88
N LEU A 349 -8.63 2.31 9.58
CA LEU A 349 -8.79 1.46 8.39
C LEU A 349 -9.15 2.32 7.16
N GLY A 350 -9.68 3.50 7.38
CA GLY A 350 -9.86 4.58 6.41
C GLY A 350 -10.60 4.17 5.14
N ALA A 351 -10.02 4.54 4.01
CA ALA A 351 -10.52 4.21 2.67
C ALA A 351 -9.74 3.04 2.02
N HIS A 352 -9.30 2.06 2.84
CA HIS A 352 -8.68 0.83 2.34
C HIS A 352 -9.58 0.14 1.30
N PRO A 353 -9.05 -0.50 0.25
CA PRO A 353 -9.82 -1.19 -0.79
C PRO A 353 -10.94 -2.09 -0.25
N THR A 354 -11.97 -2.30 -1.08
CA THR A 354 -13.32 -2.75 -0.71
C THR A 354 -14.06 -1.62 0.02
N TYR A 355 -14.14 -0.49 -0.65
CA TYR A 355 -14.59 0.80 -0.09
C TYR A 355 -15.98 0.74 0.50
N ASP A 356 -16.92 -0.03 -0.09
CA ASP A 356 -18.28 -0.25 0.36
C ASP A 356 -18.39 -0.84 1.78
N MET A 357 -17.30 -1.43 2.27
CA MET A 357 -17.21 -2.01 3.61
C MET A 357 -16.55 -1.09 4.64
N ARG A 358 -16.19 0.13 4.25
CA ARG A 358 -15.48 1.09 5.12
C ARG A 358 -16.41 2.08 5.81
N TYR A 359 -17.71 2.02 5.52
CA TYR A 359 -18.71 2.92 6.08
C TYR A 359 -20.04 2.19 6.35
N PRO A 360 -20.83 2.63 7.34
CA PRO A 360 -22.17 2.14 7.55
C PRO A 360 -23.11 2.60 6.41
N SER A 361 -24.15 1.86 6.12
CA SER A 361 -25.08 2.11 5.00
C SER A 361 -25.69 3.51 5.00
N SER A 362 -25.80 4.15 6.18
CA SER A 362 -26.25 5.55 6.31
C SER A 362 -25.32 6.57 5.64
N TYR A 363 -24.09 6.17 5.33
CA TYR A 363 -23.10 6.99 4.61
C TYR A 363 -23.03 6.67 3.12
N ALA A 364 -23.81 5.76 2.59
CA ALA A 364 -23.94 5.49 1.15
C ALA A 364 -24.72 6.62 0.44
N LYS A 365 -24.12 7.80 0.34
CA LYS A 365 -24.73 9.03 -0.20
C LYS A 365 -24.49 9.20 -1.69
N PHE A 366 -23.30 8.82 -2.17
CA PHE A 366 -22.92 8.92 -3.57
C PHE A 366 -23.24 7.60 -4.25
N ASN A 367 -24.14 7.63 -5.17
CA ASN A 367 -24.56 6.54 -6.03
C ASN A 367 -24.55 7.08 -7.46
N ASP A 368 -24.86 6.26 -8.46
CA ASP A 368 -24.79 6.62 -9.89
C ASP A 368 -25.80 7.73 -10.30
N VAL A 369 -26.00 8.71 -9.45
CA VAL A 369 -26.86 9.87 -9.73
C VAL A 369 -26.04 10.88 -10.55
N ASP A 370 -26.72 11.55 -11.47
CA ASP A 370 -26.21 12.61 -12.33
C ASP A 370 -25.65 13.78 -11.51
N ASP A 371 -24.38 13.72 -11.18
CA ASP A 371 -23.62 14.83 -10.60
C ASP A 371 -22.43 15.18 -11.47
N ALA A 372 -21.87 16.36 -11.28
CA ALA A 372 -20.79 16.87 -12.09
C ALA A 372 -19.55 15.96 -12.10
N ILE A 373 -19.30 15.19 -11.05
CA ILE A 373 -18.18 14.23 -10.97
C ILE A 373 -18.49 12.99 -11.80
N ALA A 374 -19.73 12.47 -11.74
CA ALA A 374 -20.15 11.34 -12.57
C ALA A 374 -20.06 11.70 -14.06
N GLU A 375 -20.49 12.93 -14.44
CA GLU A 375 -20.35 13.45 -15.80
C GLU A 375 -18.89 13.56 -16.23
N GLN A 376 -18.01 14.13 -15.40
CA GLN A 376 -16.57 14.24 -15.67
C GLN A 376 -15.92 12.87 -15.87
N LEU A 377 -16.20 11.90 -15.01
CA LEU A 377 -15.68 10.54 -15.14
C LEU A 377 -16.16 9.86 -16.43
N SER A 378 -17.43 10.05 -16.78
CA SER A 378 -18.01 9.54 -18.01
C SER A 378 -17.36 10.18 -19.24
N ALA A 379 -17.22 11.52 -19.26
CA ALA A 379 -16.58 12.25 -20.34
C ALA A 379 -15.09 11.89 -20.51
N ALA A 380 -14.41 11.53 -19.40
CA ALA A 380 -13.04 11.03 -19.41
C ALA A 380 -12.93 9.56 -19.83
N GLY A 381 -14.04 8.91 -20.20
CA GLY A 381 -14.08 7.51 -20.64
C GLY A 381 -13.87 6.49 -19.52
N ARG A 382 -14.15 6.85 -18.26
CA ARG A 382 -14.06 5.89 -17.15
C ARG A 382 -15.19 4.87 -17.25
N SER A 383 -14.84 3.59 -17.05
CA SER A 383 -15.81 2.49 -17.07
C SER A 383 -16.85 2.65 -15.95
N ILE A 384 -18.01 2.02 -16.10
CA ILE A 384 -19.05 2.00 -15.08
C ILE A 384 -18.53 1.46 -13.74
N TRP A 385 -17.59 0.53 -13.77
CA TRP A 385 -16.96 -0.06 -12.60
C TRP A 385 -16.12 0.96 -11.82
N ILE A 386 -15.33 1.75 -12.53
CA ILE A 386 -14.51 2.79 -11.89
C ILE A 386 -15.39 3.91 -11.35
N ARG A 387 -16.49 4.25 -12.04
CA ARG A 387 -17.47 5.22 -11.53
C ARG A 387 -18.15 4.73 -10.25
N GLN A 388 -18.53 3.44 -10.19
CA GLN A 388 -19.07 2.84 -8.99
C GLN A 388 -18.06 2.85 -7.84
N LEU A 389 -16.82 2.39 -8.09
CA LEU A 389 -15.76 2.40 -7.08
C LEU A 389 -15.42 3.81 -6.60
N ARG A 390 -15.51 4.83 -7.47
CA ARG A 390 -15.38 6.24 -7.06
C ARG A 390 -16.51 6.65 -6.11
N ASN A 391 -17.74 6.23 -6.36
CA ASN A 391 -18.87 6.52 -5.47
C ASN A 391 -18.67 5.88 -4.10
N GLU A 392 -18.29 4.61 -4.06
CA GLU A 392 -17.99 3.87 -2.84
C GLU A 392 -16.83 4.51 -2.07
N TYR A 393 -15.77 4.91 -2.78
CA TYR A 393 -14.63 5.61 -2.19
C TYR A 393 -15.02 6.97 -1.60
N ASP A 394 -15.80 7.77 -2.32
CA ASP A 394 -16.28 9.06 -1.82
C ASP A 394 -17.21 8.90 -0.60
N ASN A 395 -17.98 7.82 -0.51
CA ASN A 395 -18.75 7.46 0.69
C ASN A 395 -17.84 7.08 1.87
N ALA A 396 -16.75 6.36 1.62
CA ALA A 396 -15.74 6.06 2.65
C ALA A 396 -15.07 7.35 3.15
N ILE A 397 -14.73 8.28 2.26
CA ILE A 397 -14.21 9.60 2.63
C ILE A 397 -15.23 10.39 3.47
N ALA A 398 -16.52 10.33 3.13
CA ALA A 398 -17.58 11.00 3.91
C ALA A 398 -17.74 10.41 5.32
N TYR A 399 -17.51 9.12 5.50
CA TYR A 399 -17.47 8.52 6.83
C TYR A 399 -16.19 8.87 7.58
N ASN A 400 -15.06 8.89 6.90
CA ASN A 400 -13.79 9.31 7.46
C ASN A 400 -13.84 10.78 7.97
N ASP A 401 -14.54 11.67 7.24
CA ASP A 401 -14.84 13.03 7.70
C ASP A 401 -15.51 13.07 9.08
N PHE A 402 -16.55 12.26 9.26
CA PHE A 402 -17.23 12.13 10.56
C PHE A 402 -16.28 11.68 11.65
N VAL A 403 -15.50 10.62 11.39
CA VAL A 403 -14.59 10.03 12.37
C VAL A 403 -13.50 11.04 12.78
N VAL A 404 -12.80 11.61 11.81
CA VAL A 404 -11.69 12.55 12.07
C VAL A 404 -12.19 13.83 12.72
N ALA A 405 -13.29 14.40 12.25
CA ALA A 405 -13.89 15.59 12.87
C ALA A 405 -14.36 15.34 14.31
N SER A 406 -14.89 14.14 14.61
CA SER A 406 -15.26 13.75 15.97
C SER A 406 -14.03 13.61 16.87
N MET A 407 -12.95 13.00 16.40
CA MET A 407 -11.69 12.87 17.13
C MET A 407 -11.06 14.25 17.42
N ILE A 408 -11.11 15.19 16.45
CA ILE A 408 -10.68 16.57 16.64
C ILE A 408 -11.50 17.22 17.78
N LYS A 409 -12.83 17.12 17.72
CA LYS A 409 -13.72 17.72 18.73
C LYS A 409 -13.49 17.12 20.13
N SER A 410 -13.35 15.79 20.24
CA SER A 410 -13.03 15.13 21.51
C SER A 410 -11.70 15.61 22.07
N THR A 411 -10.67 15.77 21.23
CA THR A 411 -9.37 16.27 21.64
C THR A 411 -9.44 17.74 22.09
N MET A 412 -10.17 18.59 21.36
CA MET A 412 -10.39 19.99 21.71
C MET A 412 -11.05 20.16 23.08
N ALA A 413 -12.04 19.29 23.38
CA ALA A 413 -12.82 19.36 24.61
C ALA A 413 -12.07 18.80 25.83
N SER A 414 -11.30 17.70 25.64
CA SER A 414 -10.83 16.86 26.75
C SER A 414 -9.34 16.99 27.06
N ALA A 415 -8.50 17.43 26.10
CA ALA A 415 -7.06 17.50 26.32
C ALA A 415 -6.69 18.67 27.23
N PRO A 416 -6.01 18.43 28.38
CA PRO A 416 -5.59 19.52 29.30
C PRO A 416 -4.33 20.21 28.77
N GLY A 417 -4.19 21.51 29.08
CA GLY A 417 -2.97 22.27 28.79
C GLY A 417 -2.65 22.44 27.32
N ALA A 418 -1.38 22.26 26.95
CA ALA A 418 -0.99 22.24 25.56
C ALA A 418 -1.51 20.96 24.87
N ALA A 419 -2.12 21.15 23.72
CA ALA A 419 -2.67 20.03 22.97
C ALA A 419 -2.58 20.28 21.45
N SER A 420 -2.29 19.23 20.72
CA SER A 420 -2.26 19.21 19.26
C SER A 420 -2.84 17.91 18.73
N LEU A 421 -3.53 17.98 17.60
CA LEU A 421 -3.96 16.82 16.83
C LEU A 421 -3.51 16.98 15.40
N LEU A 422 -2.70 16.05 14.93
CA LEU A 422 -2.31 15.92 13.52
C LEU A 422 -3.05 14.77 12.89
N PHE A 423 -3.71 15.02 11.77
CA PHE A 423 -4.20 13.98 10.86
C PHE A 423 -3.37 14.01 9.59
N SER A 424 -2.87 12.85 9.17
CA SER A 424 -2.23 12.64 7.87
C SER A 424 -2.56 11.25 7.36
N ALA A 425 -2.85 11.11 6.06
CA ALA A 425 -2.94 9.78 5.48
C ALA A 425 -1.54 9.20 5.25
N ASP A 426 -1.46 7.89 5.24
CA ASP A 426 -0.24 7.15 4.92
C ASP A 426 0.11 7.24 3.44
N HIS A 427 -0.86 7.06 2.55
CA HIS A 427 -0.75 7.26 1.11
C HIS A 427 -2.10 7.65 0.49
N GLY A 428 -2.06 8.09 -0.76
CA GLY A 428 -3.24 8.37 -1.54
C GLY A 428 -3.79 7.12 -2.25
N GLN A 429 -4.81 7.33 -3.10
CA GLN A 429 -5.47 6.27 -3.85
C GLN A 429 -5.87 6.76 -5.24
N GLU A 430 -5.60 5.95 -6.26
CA GLU A 430 -6.14 6.15 -7.59
C GLU A 430 -7.54 5.57 -7.68
N VAL A 431 -8.53 6.38 -8.03
CA VAL A 431 -9.91 5.94 -8.24
C VAL A 431 -10.52 6.66 -9.45
N GLY A 432 -9.88 6.49 -10.61
CA GLY A 432 -10.28 7.11 -11.86
C GLY A 432 -9.80 8.54 -12.05
N HIS A 433 -8.81 9.04 -11.30
CA HIS A 433 -8.26 10.39 -11.47
C HIS A 433 -7.49 10.52 -12.78
N THR A 434 -6.54 9.61 -13.01
CA THR A 434 -5.65 9.66 -14.17
C THR A 434 -6.01 8.61 -15.22
N ARG A 435 -6.50 7.45 -14.83
CA ARG A 435 -6.80 6.33 -15.72
C ARG A 435 -8.00 5.51 -15.23
N ASP A 436 -8.43 4.55 -16.03
CA ASP A 436 -9.52 3.62 -15.69
C ASP A 436 -9.02 2.54 -14.72
N HIS A 437 -8.72 2.97 -13.48
CA HIS A 437 -8.16 2.16 -12.41
C HIS A 437 -8.68 2.60 -11.04
N ALA A 438 -8.86 1.65 -10.12
CA ALA A 438 -9.08 1.92 -8.71
C ALA A 438 -8.17 1.02 -7.86
N GLY A 439 -7.40 1.63 -6.97
CA GLY A 439 -6.44 0.95 -6.11
C GLY A 439 -5.17 1.77 -5.87
N GLN A 440 -4.20 1.14 -5.23
CA GLN A 440 -2.88 1.74 -5.04
C GLN A 440 -2.22 2.00 -6.39
N SER A 441 -1.49 3.10 -6.51
CA SER A 441 -0.75 3.41 -7.72
C SER A 441 0.62 3.99 -7.43
N VAL A 442 1.64 3.28 -7.90
CA VAL A 442 3.04 3.74 -7.86
C VAL A 442 3.34 4.76 -8.97
N ALA A 443 2.59 4.69 -10.07
CA ALA A 443 2.85 5.51 -11.26
C ALA A 443 2.13 6.86 -11.22
N ASP A 444 0.99 6.93 -10.55
CA ASP A 444 0.10 8.07 -10.59
C ASP A 444 0.27 8.97 -9.36
N PRO A 445 0.29 10.30 -9.51
CA PRO A 445 0.37 11.24 -8.39
C PRO A 445 -0.72 11.03 -7.33
N SER A 446 -1.91 10.60 -7.76
CA SER A 446 -3.04 10.27 -6.87
C SER A 446 -2.72 9.22 -5.80
N GLY A 447 -1.74 8.35 -6.05
CA GLY A 447 -1.23 7.41 -5.04
C GLY A 447 -0.41 8.06 -3.92
N TYR A 448 -0.02 9.32 -4.09
CA TYR A 448 0.85 10.05 -3.16
C TYR A 448 0.21 11.33 -2.59
N GLU A 449 -0.77 11.91 -3.26
CA GLU A 449 -1.43 13.16 -2.86
C GLU A 449 -2.36 12.91 -1.69
N ILE A 450 -1.94 13.32 -0.48
CA ILE A 450 -2.63 13.05 0.77
C ILE A 450 -3.12 14.32 1.47
N PRO A 451 -4.19 14.25 2.28
CA PRO A 451 -4.54 15.30 3.21
C PRO A 451 -3.59 15.32 4.41
N MET A 452 -3.30 16.52 4.89
CA MET A 452 -2.69 16.73 6.20
C MET A 452 -3.33 17.94 6.88
N LEU A 453 -3.81 17.72 8.12
CA LEU A 453 -4.53 18.70 8.91
C LEU A 453 -3.91 18.80 10.31
N LEU A 454 -3.76 19.99 10.82
CA LEU A 454 -3.31 20.20 12.19
C LEU A 454 -4.29 21.11 12.94
N TRP A 455 -4.77 20.63 14.06
CA TRP A 455 -5.32 21.45 15.10
C TRP A 455 -4.30 21.59 16.25
N THR A 456 -4.12 22.80 16.77
CA THR A 456 -3.30 23.01 17.97
C THR A 456 -3.86 24.17 18.79
N ARG A 457 -3.91 24.00 20.09
CA ARG A 457 -4.41 25.03 21.03
C ARG A 457 -3.55 26.29 21.03
N SER A 458 -2.26 26.15 20.80
CA SER A 458 -1.32 27.27 20.74
C SER A 458 -1.46 28.15 19.49
N PHE A 459 -2.27 27.70 18.52
CA PHE A 459 -2.46 28.46 17.27
C PHE A 459 -3.57 29.52 17.36
N SER A 460 -4.40 29.48 18.42
CA SER A 460 -5.45 30.47 18.65
C SER A 460 -4.85 31.83 18.97
N GLY A 461 -4.53 32.64 17.96
CA GLY A 461 -3.89 33.96 18.11
C GLY A 461 -2.90 34.32 17.01
N LYS A 462 -2.51 33.38 16.13
CA LYS A 462 -1.69 33.71 14.95
C LYS A 462 -2.54 34.39 13.87
N SER A 463 -1.91 35.28 13.09
CA SER A 463 -2.59 36.00 12.02
C SER A 463 -3.04 35.07 10.90
N ALA A 464 -4.02 35.50 10.10
CA ALA A 464 -4.46 34.78 8.89
C ALA A 464 -3.31 34.64 7.87
N VAL A 465 -2.38 35.58 7.85
CA VAL A 465 -1.19 35.55 6.99
C VAL A 465 -0.25 34.43 7.40
N ASP A 466 0.06 34.28 8.71
CA ASP A 466 0.92 33.20 9.21
C ASP A 466 0.32 31.84 8.91
N LYS A 467 -1.01 31.72 9.03
CA LYS A 467 -1.74 30.50 8.69
C LYS A 467 -1.59 30.15 7.21
N ALA A 468 -1.81 31.13 6.32
CA ALA A 468 -1.69 30.92 4.87
C ALA A 468 -0.27 30.52 4.45
N ILE A 469 0.77 31.07 5.08
CA ILE A 469 2.16 30.68 4.83
C ILE A 469 2.37 29.22 5.20
N LEU A 470 1.91 28.78 6.39
CA LEU A 470 2.05 27.39 6.84
C LEU A 470 1.29 26.41 5.92
N GLU A 471 0.06 26.75 5.53
CA GLU A 471 -0.78 25.90 4.70
C GLU A 471 -0.20 25.64 3.31
N ASN A 472 0.61 26.55 2.78
CA ASN A 472 1.23 26.43 1.45
C ASN A 472 2.67 25.89 1.48
N ARG A 473 3.18 25.47 2.63
CA ARG A 473 4.50 24.83 2.71
C ARG A 473 4.48 23.49 1.96
N PRO A 474 5.39 23.27 1.00
CA PRO A 474 5.52 21.97 0.33
C PRO A 474 6.12 20.94 1.29
N TYR A 475 5.58 19.72 1.33
CA TYR A 475 6.04 18.70 2.27
C TYR A 475 5.95 17.28 1.71
N GLN A 476 6.79 16.40 2.25
CA GLN A 476 6.72 14.95 2.02
C GLN A 476 6.87 14.22 3.35
N THR A 477 6.12 13.13 3.53
CA THR A 477 5.94 12.49 4.86
C THR A 477 7.13 11.68 5.36
N ASP A 478 8.19 11.51 4.58
CA ASP A 478 9.47 10.95 5.07
C ASP A 478 10.24 11.88 6.00
N HIS A 479 9.67 13.04 6.33
CA HIS A 479 10.18 13.95 7.34
C HIS A 479 9.18 14.21 8.48
N LEU A 480 8.09 13.42 8.52
CA LEU A 480 6.99 13.64 9.45
C LEU A 480 7.40 13.41 10.90
N GLU A 481 8.36 12.53 11.17
CA GLU A 481 8.89 12.32 12.51
C GLU A 481 9.45 13.63 13.11
N HIS A 482 10.06 14.51 12.32
CA HIS A 482 10.53 15.81 12.79
C HIS A 482 9.37 16.72 13.21
N THR A 483 8.28 16.73 12.44
CA THR A 483 7.07 17.49 12.80
C THR A 483 6.42 16.94 14.08
N ILE A 484 6.34 15.62 14.23
CA ILE A 484 5.82 15.00 15.45
C ILE A 484 6.72 15.36 16.65
N MET A 485 8.04 15.27 16.51
CA MET A 485 8.98 15.67 17.57
C MET A 485 8.81 17.16 17.94
N GLY A 486 8.62 18.04 16.97
CA GLY A 486 8.33 19.46 17.21
C GLY A 486 7.02 19.68 17.98
N LEU A 487 5.95 18.93 17.67
CA LEU A 487 4.68 18.96 18.43
C LEU A 487 4.85 18.40 19.85
N LEU A 488 5.65 17.33 20.00
CA LEU A 488 6.01 16.75 21.30
C LEU A 488 6.96 17.65 22.11
N LYS A 489 7.54 18.70 21.52
CA LYS A 489 8.58 19.52 22.15
C LYS A 489 9.79 18.69 22.58
N VAL A 490 10.16 17.73 21.75
CA VAL A 490 11.28 16.82 21.95
C VAL A 490 12.43 17.25 21.05
N GLU A 491 13.53 17.65 21.67
CA GLU A 491 14.80 17.85 21.00
C GLU A 491 15.67 16.61 21.15
N SER A 492 16.40 16.26 20.13
CA SER A 492 17.39 15.18 20.15
C SER A 492 18.40 15.39 19.03
N ARG A 493 19.47 14.59 19.01
CA ARG A 493 20.43 14.59 17.87
C ARG A 493 19.80 14.20 16.54
N TYR A 494 18.58 13.65 16.55
CA TYR A 494 17.84 13.19 15.36
C TYR A 494 16.77 14.20 14.92
N TYR A 495 16.48 15.22 15.71
CA TYR A 495 15.55 16.27 15.33
C TYR A 495 16.22 17.32 14.43
N SER A 496 15.51 17.72 13.38
CA SER A 496 15.90 18.82 12.52
C SER A 496 14.74 19.81 12.35
N SER A 497 14.92 21.02 12.89
CA SER A 497 13.94 22.10 12.76
C SER A 497 13.71 22.54 11.31
N SER A 498 14.71 22.35 10.44
CA SER A 498 14.56 22.65 9.00
C SER A 498 13.63 21.69 8.25
N ARG A 499 13.34 20.52 8.85
CA ARG A 499 12.45 19.48 8.31
C ARG A 499 11.08 19.42 9.02
N ASP A 500 10.93 20.17 10.12
CA ASP A 500 9.65 20.31 10.83
C ASP A 500 8.80 21.37 10.14
N ILE A 501 7.70 20.97 9.51
CA ILE A 501 6.81 21.88 8.76
C ILE A 501 6.23 23.00 9.64
N MET A 502 6.19 22.82 10.97
CA MET A 502 5.69 23.81 11.91
C MET A 502 6.77 24.78 12.43
N SER A 503 8.04 24.48 12.18
CA SER A 503 9.16 25.29 12.63
C SER A 503 9.29 26.58 11.81
N ASP A 504 9.72 27.66 12.46
CA ASP A 504 10.11 28.90 11.78
C ASP A 504 11.41 28.72 10.97
N ALA A 505 12.22 27.71 11.32
CA ALA A 505 13.44 27.34 10.60
C ALA A 505 13.18 26.35 9.44
N PHE A 506 11.92 26.05 9.12
CA PHE A 506 11.57 25.15 8.00
C PHE A 506 12.11 25.66 6.66
N VAL A 507 12.80 24.78 5.92
CA VAL A 507 13.41 25.12 4.63
C VAL A 507 12.54 24.60 3.48
N SER A 508 11.64 25.46 2.98
CA SER A 508 10.73 25.11 1.87
C SER A 508 11.46 24.80 0.56
N GLU A 509 12.62 25.41 0.33
CA GLU A 509 13.40 25.26 -0.90
C GLU A 509 13.87 23.83 -1.13
N ASP A 510 14.22 23.11 -0.05
CA ASP A 510 14.61 21.71 -0.12
C ASP A 510 13.50 20.85 -0.71
N PHE A 511 12.23 21.14 -0.41
CA PHE A 511 11.07 20.40 -0.91
C PHE A 511 10.59 20.88 -2.29
N SER A 512 10.89 22.13 -2.66
CA SER A 512 10.50 22.71 -3.96
C SER A 512 11.49 22.33 -5.06
N ASN A 513 12.77 22.15 -4.75
CA ASN A 513 13.86 21.93 -5.70
C ASN A 513 14.16 20.45 -6.00
N GLY A 514 13.17 19.57 -5.89
CA GLY A 514 13.26 18.18 -6.35
C GLY A 514 13.67 17.16 -5.32
N LEU A 515 13.65 17.50 -4.01
CA LEU A 515 13.74 16.51 -2.93
C LEU A 515 12.48 15.65 -2.87
N ARG A 516 11.30 16.24 -3.14
CA ARG A 516 10.05 15.47 -3.20
C ARG A 516 10.03 14.62 -4.46
N ARG A 517 9.79 13.32 -4.28
CA ARG A 517 9.81 12.36 -5.38
C ARG A 517 8.61 11.43 -5.35
N ILE A 518 8.09 11.17 -6.53
CA ILE A 518 7.14 10.11 -6.80
C ILE A 518 7.82 9.09 -7.70
N ASN A 519 7.92 7.84 -7.27
CA ASN A 519 8.55 6.78 -8.04
C ASN A 519 9.95 7.17 -8.55
N GLY A 520 10.77 7.78 -7.68
CA GLY A 520 12.12 8.23 -8.00
C GLY A 520 12.22 9.46 -8.92
N ARG A 521 11.10 10.02 -9.37
CA ARG A 521 11.03 11.23 -10.21
C ARG A 521 10.67 12.46 -9.37
N PRO A 522 11.23 13.64 -9.65
CA PRO A 522 10.82 14.86 -8.98
C PRO A 522 9.29 15.07 -9.08
N TYR A 523 8.67 15.39 -7.95
CA TYR A 523 7.27 15.77 -7.91
C TYR A 523 7.15 17.27 -8.16
N LEU A 524 6.40 17.62 -9.21
CA LEU A 524 5.99 18.98 -9.48
C LEU A 524 4.51 19.09 -9.12
N PRO A 525 4.14 19.99 -8.20
CA PRO A 525 2.74 20.17 -7.85
C PRO A 525 1.95 20.54 -9.10
N ARG A 526 0.89 19.82 -9.33
CA ARG A 526 -0.09 20.24 -10.33
C ARG A 526 -0.81 21.44 -9.75
N THR A 527 -0.89 22.51 -10.52
CA THR A 527 -1.88 23.56 -10.26
C THR A 527 -3.24 22.90 -10.42
N VAL A 528 -3.82 22.42 -9.32
CA VAL A 528 -5.15 21.80 -9.33
C VAL A 528 -6.15 22.94 -9.50
N THR A 529 -6.42 23.29 -10.73
CA THR A 529 -7.66 23.96 -11.08
C THR A 529 -8.71 22.84 -11.11
N PHE A 530 -9.58 22.76 -10.10
CA PHE A 530 -10.65 21.78 -9.97
C PHE A 530 -11.62 21.70 -11.17
N ASN A 531 -11.42 22.54 -12.18
CA ASN A 531 -12.14 22.59 -13.45
C ASN A 531 -11.35 22.01 -14.64
N GLN A 532 -10.20 21.37 -14.43
CA GLN A 532 -9.54 20.71 -15.56
C GLN A 532 -10.25 19.36 -15.85
N PRO A 533 -10.58 19.10 -17.12
CA PRO A 533 -11.13 17.81 -17.51
C PRO A 533 -10.14 16.69 -17.17
N LEU A 534 -10.65 15.60 -16.61
CA LEU A 534 -9.85 14.40 -16.32
C LEU A 534 -9.17 13.91 -17.61
N ALA A 535 -7.95 13.38 -17.49
CA ALA A 535 -7.23 12.81 -18.64
C ALA A 535 -8.07 11.72 -19.32
N LYS A 536 -8.20 11.76 -20.65
CA LYS A 536 -8.94 10.74 -21.39
C LYS A 536 -8.30 9.37 -21.24
N ALA A 537 -9.12 8.34 -21.15
CA ALA A 537 -8.63 6.96 -21.15
C ALA A 537 -8.01 6.66 -22.52
N GLY A 538 -6.70 6.40 -22.58
CA GLY A 538 -6.03 5.93 -23.80
C GLY A 538 -5.02 6.88 -24.46
N SER A 539 -4.56 7.94 -23.80
CA SER A 539 -3.40 8.73 -24.26
C SER A 539 -2.09 8.29 -23.61
#